data_c1f80b9522b1353cff2a728df1f42d14
#
_entry.id   c1f80b9522b1353cff2a728df1f42d14
#
_cell.length_a   1.000
_cell.length_b   1.000
_cell.length_c   1.000
_cell.angle_alpha   90.00
_cell.angle_beta   90.00
_cell.angle_gamma   90.00
#
_symmetry.space_group_name_H-M   'P 1'
#
loop_
_entity.id
_entity.type
_entity.pdbx_description
1 polymer ?
#
loop_
_entity_poly.entity_id
_entity_poly.type
_entity_poly.pdbx_seq_one_letter_code
_entity_poly.pdbx_strand_id
1 'polypeptide(L)'
;LISAALLYYLLSQIEVAQLVSTLVNVHLPSLALFVLISAAGLVARSLRYWVLLAGRIRIWPLMLVTLVRNLFVDLLPARIGSLSYVYMVTARYGLPLDEALASFFLAFVFDMVAIAPLLLLALLAVGGTLPAGGGVLAGLAALLLAGCLVALYLMGPALRLAARFLSVLASGDSEPASSPATSAAATKAPAPRFAAAWLGRLARSLASTADQVDASWRRGVALPVFMISIVVRLCKFGAYYCLLHAVLVPHGYTWSTLSFPMVFLGVAGAELSATLPVHSLAGFGTYEAAWTLGFTQLGLPTEIAVLSGFATHLISQIHDYGLGLLAFLWIMLPRRDRPAARDEKRTGRSEAGSSTGE
;
A
#
# COMPACT_ATOMS: atom_id res chain seq x y z
N LEU A 1 -18.42 16.34 2.34
CA LEU A 1 -18.64 17.78 2.58
C LEU A 1 -17.34 18.51 2.94
N ILE A 2 -16.60 18.09 3.98
CA ILE A 2 -15.35 18.74 4.43
C ILE A 2 -14.32 18.82 3.29
N SER A 3 -14.07 17.72 2.60
CA SER A 3 -13.11 17.69 1.47
C SER A 3 -13.51 18.58 0.31
N ALA A 4 -14.81 18.66 0.02
CA ALA A 4 -15.32 19.56 -1.03
C ALA A 4 -15.16 21.03 -0.64
N ALA A 5 -15.41 21.37 0.63
CA ALA A 5 -15.20 22.72 1.14
C ALA A 5 -13.71 23.11 1.12
N LEU A 6 -12.80 22.19 1.52
CA LEU A 6 -11.36 22.38 1.43
C LEU A 6 -10.90 22.57 -0.02
N LEU A 7 -11.39 21.73 -0.93
CA LEU A 7 -11.08 21.82 -2.35
C LEU A 7 -11.52 23.18 -2.92
N TYR A 8 -12.76 23.60 -2.64
CA TYR A 8 -13.26 24.89 -3.06
C TYR A 8 -12.42 26.04 -2.49
N TYR A 9 -12.13 26.02 -1.19
CA TYR A 9 -11.31 27.02 -0.54
C TYR A 9 -9.91 27.11 -1.17
N LEU A 10 -9.23 25.98 -1.39
CA LEU A 10 -7.89 25.95 -1.96
C LEU A 10 -7.89 26.40 -3.42
N LEU A 11 -8.87 25.97 -4.21
CA LEU A 11 -9.01 26.43 -5.61
C LEU A 11 -9.31 27.94 -5.70
N SER A 12 -9.95 28.53 -4.69
CA SER A 12 -10.16 29.99 -4.64
C SER A 12 -8.90 30.78 -4.35
N GLN A 13 -7.80 30.12 -3.91
CA GLN A 13 -6.51 30.77 -3.63
C GLN A 13 -5.58 30.83 -4.87
N ILE A 14 -5.92 30.16 -5.96
CA ILE A 14 -5.12 30.11 -7.18
C ILE A 14 -5.99 30.38 -8.41
N GLU A 15 -5.40 30.99 -9.43
CA GLU A 15 -6.05 31.13 -10.72
C GLU A 15 -5.91 29.82 -11.52
N VAL A 16 -7.01 29.33 -12.06
CA VAL A 16 -7.02 28.12 -12.91
C VAL A 16 -6.06 28.27 -14.09
N ALA A 17 -5.95 29.48 -14.64
CA ALA A 17 -5.00 29.78 -15.72
C ALA A 17 -3.54 29.54 -15.29
N GLN A 18 -3.20 29.89 -14.04
CA GLN A 18 -1.86 29.66 -13.48
C GLN A 18 -1.58 28.16 -13.29
N LEU A 19 -2.57 27.39 -12.82
CA LEU A 19 -2.43 25.93 -12.71
C LEU A 19 -2.20 25.29 -14.09
N VAL A 20 -3.00 25.66 -15.09
CA VAL A 20 -2.85 25.17 -16.47
C VAL A 20 -1.48 25.56 -17.05
N SER A 21 -1.06 26.80 -16.87
CA SER A 21 0.26 27.26 -17.35
C SER A 21 1.40 26.47 -16.68
N THR A 22 1.30 26.17 -15.38
CA THR A 22 2.27 25.37 -14.64
C THR A 22 2.33 23.93 -15.17
N LEU A 23 1.16 23.33 -15.47
CA LEU A 23 1.11 21.96 -16.02
C LEU A 23 1.66 21.87 -17.45
N VAL A 24 1.51 22.93 -18.27
CA VAL A 24 2.04 22.95 -19.64
C VAL A 24 3.55 23.24 -19.67
N ASN A 25 4.05 24.06 -18.75
CA ASN A 25 5.46 24.49 -18.71
C ASN A 25 6.33 23.65 -17.76
N VAL A 26 5.93 22.42 -17.44
CA VAL A 26 6.68 21.51 -16.56
C VAL A 26 8.08 21.26 -17.13
N HIS A 27 9.10 21.31 -16.26
CA HIS A 27 10.49 21.04 -16.63
C HIS A 27 10.67 19.55 -16.99
N LEU A 28 10.73 19.24 -18.29
CA LEU A 28 10.73 17.89 -18.84
C LEU A 28 11.88 16.99 -18.31
N PRO A 29 13.14 17.46 -18.14
CA PRO A 29 14.18 16.61 -17.58
C PRO A 29 13.87 16.09 -16.17
N SER A 30 13.32 16.94 -15.30
CA SER A 30 12.92 16.54 -13.94
C SER A 30 11.69 15.63 -13.95
N LEU A 31 10.75 15.85 -14.87
CA LEU A 31 9.61 14.96 -15.09
C LEU A 31 10.08 13.57 -15.59
N ALA A 32 11.06 13.50 -16.47
CA ALA A 32 11.66 12.25 -16.91
C ALA A 32 12.34 11.50 -15.75
N LEU A 33 13.05 12.21 -14.85
CA LEU A 33 13.60 11.63 -13.64
C LEU A 33 12.50 11.09 -12.69
N PHE A 34 11.39 11.82 -12.54
CA PHE A 34 10.22 11.32 -11.79
C PHE A 34 9.74 9.98 -12.33
N VAL A 35 9.52 9.87 -13.64
CA VAL A 35 9.05 8.64 -14.29
C VAL A 35 10.07 7.49 -14.10
N LEU A 36 11.36 7.77 -14.28
CA LEU A 36 12.44 6.79 -14.13
C LEU A 36 12.52 6.26 -12.69
N ILE A 37 12.51 7.15 -11.70
CA ILE A 37 12.58 6.78 -10.28
C ILE A 37 11.30 6.07 -9.84
N SER A 38 10.12 6.47 -10.35
CA SER A 38 8.85 5.78 -10.12
C SER A 38 8.88 4.36 -10.66
N ALA A 39 9.45 4.16 -11.86
CA ALA A 39 9.64 2.83 -12.45
C ALA A 39 10.60 1.97 -11.60
N ALA A 40 11.71 2.54 -11.12
CA ALA A 40 12.60 1.84 -10.19
C ALA A 40 11.89 1.46 -8.89
N GLY A 41 11.06 2.34 -8.34
CA GLY A 41 10.21 2.08 -7.17
C GLY A 41 9.19 0.96 -7.41
N LEU A 42 8.59 0.88 -8.61
CA LEU A 42 7.72 -0.23 -9.00
C LEU A 42 8.46 -1.56 -9.01
N VAL A 43 9.67 -1.61 -9.61
CA VAL A 43 10.52 -2.81 -9.62
C VAL A 43 10.87 -3.23 -8.20
N ALA A 44 11.34 -2.29 -7.36
CA ALA A 44 11.69 -2.58 -5.97
C ALA A 44 10.50 -3.11 -5.17
N ARG A 45 9.31 -2.52 -5.32
CA ARG A 45 8.08 -2.99 -4.66
C ARG A 45 7.68 -4.39 -5.12
N SER A 46 7.81 -4.66 -6.40
CA SER A 46 7.51 -5.98 -6.97
C SER A 46 8.52 -7.04 -6.53
N LEU A 47 9.81 -6.67 -6.42
CA LEU A 47 10.86 -7.53 -5.86
C LEU A 47 10.58 -7.87 -4.40
N ARG A 48 10.11 -6.90 -3.59
CA ARG A 48 9.71 -7.15 -2.20
C ARG A 48 8.60 -8.20 -2.11
N TYR A 49 7.55 -8.07 -2.90
CA TYR A 49 6.49 -9.09 -2.96
C TYR A 49 7.01 -10.43 -3.46
N TRP A 50 7.92 -10.44 -4.43
CA TRP A 50 8.54 -11.65 -4.92
C TRP A 50 9.32 -12.40 -3.82
N VAL A 51 10.07 -11.68 -2.99
CA VAL A 51 10.78 -12.24 -1.82
C VAL A 51 9.79 -12.79 -0.79
N LEU A 52 8.74 -12.02 -0.46
CA LEU A 52 7.72 -12.42 0.52
C LEU A 52 6.97 -13.68 0.06
N LEU A 53 6.66 -13.79 -1.23
CA LEU A 53 5.98 -14.94 -1.84
C LEU A 53 6.95 -16.09 -2.21
N ALA A 54 8.22 -16.04 -1.78
CA ALA A 54 9.23 -17.05 -2.08
C ALA A 54 9.37 -17.39 -3.57
N GLY A 55 9.21 -16.40 -4.45
CA GLY A 55 9.35 -16.55 -5.90
C GLY A 55 8.22 -17.30 -6.62
N ARG A 56 7.11 -17.60 -5.95
CA ARG A 56 5.98 -18.37 -6.54
C ARG A 56 5.33 -17.69 -7.76
N ILE A 57 5.39 -16.36 -7.82
CA ILE A 57 4.92 -15.59 -8.97
C ILE A 57 6.13 -14.90 -9.61
N ARG A 58 6.21 -14.93 -10.94
CA ARG A 58 7.26 -14.20 -11.67
C ARG A 58 7.15 -12.69 -11.42
N ILE A 59 8.28 -11.98 -11.55
CA ILE A 59 8.36 -10.56 -11.21
C ILE A 59 7.47 -9.69 -12.12
N TRP A 60 7.40 -9.99 -13.43
CA TRP A 60 6.58 -9.25 -14.39
C TRP A 60 5.08 -9.26 -14.04
N PRO A 61 4.43 -10.41 -13.78
CA PRO A 61 3.07 -10.44 -13.27
C PRO A 61 2.89 -9.65 -11.96
N LEU A 62 3.85 -9.70 -11.04
CA LEU A 62 3.79 -8.92 -9.80
C LEU A 62 3.88 -7.41 -10.05
N MET A 63 4.64 -6.96 -11.05
CA MET A 63 4.66 -5.56 -11.47
C MET A 63 3.27 -5.12 -11.96
N LEU A 64 2.61 -5.91 -12.80
CA LEU A 64 1.26 -5.62 -13.26
C LEU A 64 0.24 -5.58 -12.11
N VAL A 65 0.29 -6.55 -11.20
CA VAL A 65 -0.55 -6.57 -9.99
C VAL A 65 -0.30 -5.34 -9.11
N THR A 66 0.96 -4.92 -8.99
CA THR A 66 1.32 -3.72 -8.19
C THR A 66 0.79 -2.45 -8.83
N LEU A 67 0.83 -2.31 -10.16
CA LEU A 67 0.24 -1.18 -10.89
C LEU A 67 -1.28 -1.14 -10.72
N VAL A 68 -1.96 -2.27 -10.87
CA VAL A 68 -3.41 -2.37 -10.65
C VAL A 68 -3.78 -2.04 -9.21
N ARG A 69 -2.99 -2.51 -8.24
CA ARG A 69 -3.17 -2.15 -6.84
C ARG A 69 -3.06 -0.64 -6.63
N ASN A 70 -2.07 0.02 -7.21
CA ASN A 70 -1.90 1.48 -7.09
C ASN A 70 -3.13 2.21 -7.62
N LEU A 71 -3.64 1.84 -8.79
CA LEU A 71 -4.88 2.40 -9.35
C LEU A 71 -6.05 2.32 -8.36
N PHE A 72 -6.28 1.15 -7.74
CA PHE A 72 -7.43 0.98 -6.86
C PHE A 72 -7.23 1.58 -5.46
N VAL A 73 -5.99 1.71 -4.97
CA VAL A 73 -5.70 2.30 -3.65
C VAL A 73 -6.20 3.74 -3.58
N ASP A 74 -6.01 4.50 -4.64
CA ASP A 74 -6.34 5.92 -4.67
C ASP A 74 -7.78 6.17 -5.15
N LEU A 75 -8.35 5.25 -5.97
CA LEU A 75 -9.75 5.34 -6.40
C LEU A 75 -10.76 5.00 -5.29
N LEU A 76 -10.42 4.05 -4.40
CA LEU A 76 -11.36 3.58 -3.37
C LEU A 76 -11.07 4.26 -2.02
N PRO A 77 -12.13 4.68 -1.30
CA PRO A 77 -11.97 5.33 0.00
C PRO A 77 -11.34 4.40 1.03
N ALA A 78 -10.74 4.97 2.08
CA ALA A 78 -10.11 4.25 3.20
C ALA A 78 -9.04 3.22 2.78
N ARG A 79 -8.42 3.41 1.61
CA ARG A 79 -7.39 2.51 1.04
C ARG A 79 -7.82 1.04 0.89
N ILE A 80 -9.14 0.76 0.87
CA ILE A 80 -9.68 -0.59 0.66
C ILE A 80 -9.17 -1.17 -0.68
N GLY A 81 -8.90 -0.30 -1.65
CA GLY A 81 -8.31 -0.68 -2.93
C GLY A 81 -6.99 -1.44 -2.82
N SER A 82 -6.26 -1.33 -1.70
CA SER A 82 -5.04 -2.10 -1.47
C SER A 82 -5.28 -3.62 -1.40
N LEU A 83 -6.50 -4.05 -1.05
CA LEU A 83 -6.90 -5.45 -1.06
C LEU A 83 -7.03 -6.03 -2.48
N SER A 84 -7.07 -5.19 -3.52
CA SER A 84 -7.00 -5.64 -4.91
C SER A 84 -5.75 -6.49 -5.19
N TYR A 85 -4.63 -6.20 -4.50
CA TYR A 85 -3.44 -7.05 -4.54
C TYR A 85 -3.76 -8.48 -4.08
N VAL A 86 -4.38 -8.62 -2.91
CA VAL A 86 -4.74 -9.94 -2.35
C VAL A 86 -5.68 -10.67 -3.29
N TYR A 87 -6.73 -9.99 -3.77
CA TYR A 87 -7.67 -10.56 -4.73
C TYR A 87 -6.97 -11.03 -6.02
N MET A 88 -6.12 -10.20 -6.62
CA MET A 88 -5.43 -10.54 -7.88
C MET A 88 -4.49 -11.74 -7.71
N VAL A 89 -3.73 -11.76 -6.60
CA VAL A 89 -2.77 -12.84 -6.33
C VAL A 89 -3.49 -14.16 -6.06
N THR A 90 -4.64 -14.15 -5.37
CA THR A 90 -5.44 -15.35 -5.11
C THR A 90 -6.25 -15.77 -6.32
N ALA A 91 -7.05 -14.89 -6.90
CA ALA A 91 -7.99 -15.24 -7.95
C ALA A 91 -7.32 -15.52 -9.30
N ARG A 92 -6.21 -14.80 -9.64
CA ARG A 92 -5.58 -14.92 -10.96
C ARG A 92 -4.36 -15.84 -10.95
N TYR A 93 -3.64 -15.92 -9.83
CA TYR A 93 -2.40 -16.71 -9.74
C TYR A 93 -2.52 -17.91 -8.81
N GLY A 94 -3.71 -18.13 -8.21
CA GLY A 94 -4.02 -19.34 -7.43
C GLY A 94 -3.27 -19.47 -6.10
N LEU A 95 -2.74 -18.35 -5.57
CA LEU A 95 -2.10 -18.41 -4.27
C LEU A 95 -3.14 -18.58 -3.15
N PRO A 96 -2.81 -19.29 -2.08
CA PRO A 96 -3.63 -19.34 -0.87
C PRO A 96 -3.86 -17.94 -0.28
N LEU A 97 -5.06 -17.70 0.21
CA LEU A 97 -5.47 -16.39 0.76
C LEU A 97 -4.58 -15.96 1.94
N ASP A 98 -4.21 -16.90 2.79
CA ASP A 98 -3.36 -16.68 3.97
C ASP A 98 -1.95 -16.22 3.58
N GLU A 99 -1.35 -16.79 2.55
CA GLU A 99 -0.05 -16.35 2.03
C GLU A 99 -0.14 -14.95 1.40
N ALA A 100 -1.20 -14.69 0.64
CA ALA A 100 -1.43 -13.38 0.05
C ALA A 100 -1.62 -12.29 1.12
N LEU A 101 -2.42 -12.58 2.16
CA LEU A 101 -2.63 -11.70 3.31
C LEU A 101 -1.34 -11.49 4.11
N ALA A 102 -0.58 -12.55 4.40
CA ALA A 102 0.68 -12.45 5.12
C ALA A 102 1.68 -11.56 4.37
N SER A 103 1.84 -11.76 3.05
CA SER A 103 2.72 -10.93 2.23
C SER A 103 2.27 -9.47 2.20
N PHE A 104 0.96 -9.22 2.17
CA PHE A 104 0.38 -7.87 2.21
C PHE A 104 0.65 -7.18 3.56
N PHE A 105 0.36 -7.85 4.68
CA PHE A 105 0.57 -7.29 6.02
C PHE A 105 2.06 -7.05 6.30
N LEU A 106 2.93 -8.01 5.96
CA LEU A 106 4.37 -7.83 6.11
C LEU A 106 4.88 -6.64 5.28
N ALA A 107 4.48 -6.54 4.01
CA ALA A 107 4.86 -5.42 3.17
C ALA A 107 4.40 -4.08 3.76
N PHE A 108 3.18 -4.01 4.29
CA PHE A 108 2.64 -2.81 4.92
C PHE A 108 3.43 -2.41 6.19
N VAL A 109 3.69 -3.36 7.08
CA VAL A 109 4.42 -3.07 8.33
C VAL A 109 5.86 -2.67 8.02
N PHE A 110 6.56 -3.36 7.10
CA PHE A 110 7.90 -2.97 6.70
C PHE A 110 7.94 -1.60 6.00
N ASP A 111 6.88 -1.19 5.34
CA ASP A 111 6.76 0.18 4.82
C ASP A 111 6.73 1.21 5.94
N MET A 112 6.02 0.93 7.05
CA MET A 112 5.98 1.82 8.22
C MET A 112 7.31 1.83 8.97
N VAL A 113 7.93 0.67 9.16
CA VAL A 113 9.27 0.57 9.78
C VAL A 113 10.32 1.31 8.96
N ALA A 114 10.25 1.25 7.62
CA ALA A 114 11.23 1.88 6.74
C ALA A 114 11.11 3.41 6.68
N ILE A 115 9.91 3.98 6.85
CA ILE A 115 9.73 5.43 6.82
C ILE A 115 10.28 6.12 8.07
N ALA A 116 10.21 5.46 9.24
CA ALA A 116 10.55 6.07 10.52
C ALA A 116 12.02 6.54 10.63
N PRO A 117 13.06 5.73 10.27
CA PRO A 117 14.45 6.21 10.28
C PRO A 117 14.69 7.30 9.23
N LEU A 118 14.04 7.24 8.08
CA LEU A 118 14.16 8.28 7.05
C LEU A 118 13.54 9.59 7.52
N LEU A 119 12.39 9.53 8.21
CA LEU A 119 11.74 10.68 8.80
C LEU A 119 12.63 11.31 9.88
N LEU A 120 13.22 10.49 10.75
CA LEU A 120 14.16 10.97 11.78
C LEU A 120 15.38 11.66 11.15
N LEU A 121 15.99 11.06 10.13
CA LEU A 121 17.13 11.65 9.41
C LEU A 121 16.75 12.99 8.74
N ALA A 122 15.58 13.06 8.11
CA ALA A 122 15.10 14.29 7.49
C ALA A 122 14.85 15.39 8.54
N LEU A 123 14.25 15.06 9.68
CA LEU A 123 14.04 15.99 10.79
C LEU A 123 15.36 16.50 11.37
N LEU A 124 16.36 15.63 11.53
CA LEU A 124 17.68 16.03 11.99
C LEU A 124 18.39 16.96 10.99
N ALA A 125 18.23 16.70 9.68
CA ALA A 125 18.80 17.53 8.63
C ALA A 125 18.20 18.94 8.54
N VAL A 126 16.90 19.07 8.84
CA VAL A 126 16.16 20.36 8.78
C VAL A 126 16.03 21.01 10.17
N GLY A 127 16.32 20.29 11.25
CA GLY A 127 16.01 20.68 12.64
C GLY A 127 16.62 22.00 13.10
N GLY A 128 17.72 22.46 12.48
CA GLY A 128 18.31 23.79 12.74
C GLY A 128 17.51 24.96 12.17
N THR A 129 16.58 24.72 11.25
CA THR A 129 15.75 25.74 10.59
C THR A 129 14.29 25.73 11.05
N LEU A 130 13.86 24.67 11.79
CA LEU A 130 12.49 24.57 12.29
C LEU A 130 12.29 25.44 13.54
N PRO A 131 11.19 26.21 13.60
CA PRO A 131 10.82 26.87 14.84
C PRO A 131 10.69 25.85 15.97
N ALA A 132 10.91 26.22 17.22
CA ALA A 132 11.12 25.48 18.48
C ALA A 132 10.44 24.09 18.71
N GLY A 133 10.06 23.36 17.68
CA GLY A 133 9.38 22.05 17.69
C GLY A 133 10.24 20.87 17.21
N GLY A 134 11.48 21.09 16.75
CA GLY A 134 12.31 20.03 16.15
C GLY A 134 12.55 18.83 17.09
N GLY A 135 12.73 19.08 18.38
CA GLY A 135 12.87 18.03 19.40
C GLY A 135 11.59 17.20 19.61
N VAL A 136 10.42 17.85 19.57
CA VAL A 136 9.12 17.16 19.68
C VAL A 136 8.89 16.26 18.47
N LEU A 137 9.17 16.76 17.25
CA LEU A 137 9.04 16.00 16.02
C LEU A 137 10.01 14.81 15.98
N ALA A 138 11.25 14.99 16.43
CA ALA A 138 12.22 13.90 16.55
C ALA A 138 11.76 12.85 17.57
N GLY A 139 11.20 13.28 18.71
CA GLY A 139 10.59 12.39 19.70
C GLY A 139 9.42 11.59 19.13
N LEU A 140 8.53 12.23 18.36
CA LEU A 140 7.42 11.56 17.67
C LEU A 140 7.92 10.57 16.60
N ALA A 141 8.95 10.90 15.85
CA ALA A 141 9.54 9.97 14.87
C ALA A 141 10.19 8.76 15.58
N ALA A 142 10.89 8.98 16.70
CA ALA A 142 11.44 7.90 17.51
C ALA A 142 10.34 7.01 18.12
N LEU A 143 9.26 7.61 18.62
CA LEU A 143 8.09 6.89 19.12
C LEU A 143 7.39 6.09 18.01
N LEU A 144 7.26 6.66 16.82
CA LEU A 144 6.75 5.95 15.64
C LEU A 144 7.62 4.74 15.32
N LEU A 145 8.95 4.91 15.27
CA LEU A 145 9.87 3.80 15.02
C LEU A 145 9.73 2.71 16.07
N ALA A 146 9.71 3.07 17.35
CA ALA A 146 9.52 2.11 18.44
C ALA A 146 8.17 1.38 18.31
N GLY A 147 7.08 2.11 18.05
CA GLY A 147 5.75 1.55 17.84
C GLY A 147 5.70 0.60 16.63
N CYS A 148 6.36 0.95 15.53
CA CYS A 148 6.47 0.08 14.36
C CYS A 148 7.27 -1.21 14.63
N LEU A 149 8.36 -1.13 15.38
CA LEU A 149 9.14 -2.31 15.79
C LEU A 149 8.34 -3.21 16.72
N VAL A 150 7.62 -2.64 17.68
CA VAL A 150 6.70 -3.38 18.55
C VAL A 150 5.57 -4.04 17.74
N ALA A 151 4.95 -3.30 16.80
CA ALA A 151 3.91 -3.84 15.93
C ALA A 151 4.44 -5.01 15.07
N LEU A 152 5.66 -4.90 14.57
CA LEU A 152 6.32 -5.94 13.80
C LEU A 152 6.57 -7.20 14.66
N TYR A 153 7.04 -7.02 15.89
CA TYR A 153 7.27 -8.11 16.83
C TYR A 153 5.96 -8.78 17.29
N LEU A 154 4.92 -7.98 17.56
CA LEU A 154 3.63 -8.47 18.04
C LEU A 154 2.69 -8.92 16.93
N MET A 155 3.04 -8.78 15.65
CA MET A 155 2.12 -9.05 14.52
C MET A 155 1.60 -10.50 14.54
N GLY A 156 2.47 -11.50 14.70
CA GLY A 156 2.07 -12.89 14.81
C GLY A 156 1.14 -13.15 16.01
N PRO A 157 1.57 -12.81 17.25
CA PRO A 157 0.71 -12.91 18.44
C PRO A 157 -0.62 -12.17 18.31
N ALA A 158 -0.62 -10.95 17.76
CA ALA A 158 -1.85 -10.16 17.58
C ALA A 158 -2.84 -10.83 16.61
N LEU A 159 -2.35 -11.36 15.49
CA LEU A 159 -3.17 -12.10 14.52
C LEU A 159 -3.76 -13.36 15.16
N ARG A 160 -2.99 -14.10 15.98
CA ARG A 160 -3.49 -15.28 16.71
C ARG A 160 -4.52 -14.90 17.76
N LEU A 161 -4.30 -13.78 18.48
CA LEU A 161 -5.27 -13.29 19.46
C LEU A 161 -6.59 -12.90 18.77
N ALA A 162 -6.52 -12.17 17.67
CA ALA A 162 -7.70 -11.83 16.86
C ALA A 162 -8.42 -13.08 16.33
N ALA A 163 -7.66 -14.08 15.85
CA ALA A 163 -8.22 -15.35 15.41
C ALA A 163 -8.95 -16.09 16.54
N ARG A 164 -8.37 -16.15 17.73
CA ARG A 164 -9.01 -16.75 18.92
C ARG A 164 -10.29 -16.00 19.31
N PHE A 165 -10.24 -14.67 19.36
CA PHE A 165 -11.41 -13.85 19.68
C PHE A 165 -12.56 -14.09 18.69
N LEU A 166 -12.26 -14.09 17.39
CA LEU A 166 -13.28 -14.39 16.36
C LEU A 166 -13.79 -15.82 16.43
N SER A 167 -12.96 -16.80 16.79
CA SER A 167 -13.42 -18.19 16.97
C SER A 167 -14.35 -18.32 18.15
N VAL A 168 -14.09 -17.61 19.25
CA VAL A 168 -14.99 -17.57 20.42
C VAL A 168 -16.33 -16.91 20.05
N LEU A 169 -16.31 -15.82 19.28
CA LEU A 169 -17.54 -15.18 18.79
C LEU A 169 -18.32 -16.09 17.83
N ALA A 170 -17.62 -16.90 17.03
CA ALA A 170 -18.23 -17.85 16.11
C ALA A 170 -18.83 -19.07 16.84
N SER A 171 -18.25 -19.49 17.98
CA SER A 171 -18.70 -20.65 18.79
C SER A 171 -19.60 -20.25 19.94
N GLY A 172 -19.88 -18.98 20.16
CA GLY A 172 -20.57 -18.42 21.33
C GLY A 172 -22.02 -18.85 21.59
N ASP A 173 -22.54 -19.90 20.91
CA ASP A 173 -23.85 -20.48 21.14
C ASP A 173 -23.84 -22.04 21.21
N SER A 174 -22.68 -22.63 21.47
CA SER A 174 -22.59 -24.09 21.64
C SER A 174 -22.19 -24.44 23.06
N GLU A 175 -23.02 -24.09 24.04
CA GLU A 175 -23.01 -24.82 25.31
C GLU A 175 -23.50 -26.26 25.05
N PRO A 176 -22.74 -27.29 25.47
CA PRO A 176 -23.27 -28.66 25.40
C PRO A 176 -24.48 -28.74 26.28
N ALA A 177 -25.63 -29.03 25.68
CA ALA A 177 -26.88 -29.31 26.36
C ALA A 177 -26.74 -30.59 27.21
N SER A 178 -26.25 -30.43 28.46
CA SER A 178 -26.29 -31.44 29.49
C SER A 178 -26.69 -30.79 30.82
N SER A 179 -27.93 -30.33 30.87
CA SER A 179 -28.71 -30.26 32.15
C SER A 179 -30.18 -30.07 31.83
N PRO A 180 -31.07 -30.85 32.48
CA PRO A 180 -32.50 -30.73 32.26
C PRO A 180 -33.09 -29.57 33.06
N ALA A 181 -33.84 -28.75 32.35
CA ALA A 181 -34.97 -27.95 32.84
C ALA A 181 -34.75 -27.00 34.03
N THR A 182 -34.59 -25.71 33.75
CA THR A 182 -35.43 -24.70 34.41
C THR A 182 -35.72 -23.56 33.44
N SER A 183 -37.01 -23.45 33.15
CA SER A 183 -37.62 -22.42 32.30
C SER A 183 -37.47 -21.04 32.94
N ALA A 184 -36.76 -20.12 32.30
CA ALA A 184 -37.08 -18.69 32.36
C ALA A 184 -36.34 -17.97 31.20
N ALA A 185 -37.13 -17.46 30.32
CA ALA A 185 -36.88 -16.66 29.16
C ALA A 185 -35.67 -15.69 29.21
N ALA A 186 -34.71 -15.88 28.31
CA ALA A 186 -34.00 -14.80 27.66
C ALA A 186 -33.76 -15.24 26.23
N THR A 187 -34.66 -14.84 25.33
CA THR A 187 -34.59 -15.01 23.87
C THR A 187 -33.44 -14.19 23.33
N LYS A 188 -32.20 -14.68 23.41
CA LYS A 188 -31.11 -14.23 22.57
C LYS A 188 -31.28 -14.93 21.21
N ALA A 189 -31.69 -14.17 20.22
CA ALA A 189 -31.78 -14.67 18.85
C ALA A 189 -30.42 -15.28 18.42
N PRO A 190 -30.40 -16.52 17.91
CA PRO A 190 -29.17 -17.13 17.43
C PRO A 190 -28.63 -16.28 16.30
N ALA A 191 -27.33 -15.92 16.37
CA ALA A 191 -26.65 -15.25 15.27
C ALA A 191 -26.89 -16.08 13.99
N PRO A 192 -27.25 -15.46 12.86
CA PRO A 192 -27.56 -16.20 11.65
C PRO A 192 -26.40 -17.14 11.33
N ARG A 193 -26.66 -18.43 11.14
CA ARG A 193 -25.66 -19.50 10.88
C ARG A 193 -24.62 -19.08 9.83
N PHE A 194 -24.97 -18.16 8.94
CA PHE A 194 -24.09 -17.54 7.96
C PHE A 194 -23.00 -16.67 8.62
N ALA A 195 -23.34 -15.86 9.62
CA ALA A 195 -22.37 -14.98 10.31
C ALA A 195 -21.34 -15.81 11.11
N ALA A 196 -21.79 -16.86 11.83
CA ALA A 196 -20.89 -17.76 12.56
C ALA A 196 -19.95 -18.52 11.61
N ALA A 197 -20.44 -19.01 10.47
CA ALA A 197 -19.62 -19.67 9.46
C ALA A 197 -18.58 -18.70 8.83
N TRP A 198 -18.96 -17.46 8.60
CA TRP A 198 -18.07 -16.42 8.06
C TRP A 198 -16.99 -16.04 9.08
N LEU A 199 -17.37 -15.80 10.34
CA LEU A 199 -16.44 -15.52 11.43
C LEU A 199 -15.44 -16.67 11.63
N GLY A 200 -15.90 -17.92 11.58
CA GLY A 200 -15.03 -19.09 11.67
C GLY A 200 -14.05 -19.22 10.49
N ARG A 201 -14.45 -18.83 9.27
CA ARG A 201 -13.53 -18.76 8.12
C ARG A 201 -12.49 -17.67 8.31
N LEU A 202 -12.90 -16.48 8.76
CA LEU A 202 -12.02 -15.35 9.02
C LEU A 202 -11.02 -15.69 10.13
N ALA A 203 -11.45 -16.32 11.23
CA ALA A 203 -10.58 -16.77 12.30
C ALA A 203 -9.50 -17.73 11.80
N ARG A 204 -9.88 -18.72 10.99
CA ARG A 204 -8.92 -19.67 10.40
C ARG A 204 -7.93 -18.96 9.45
N SER A 205 -8.40 -18.03 8.61
CA SER A 205 -7.55 -17.26 7.73
C SER A 205 -6.53 -16.41 8.51
N LEU A 206 -6.93 -15.77 9.60
CA LEU A 206 -6.02 -15.01 10.46
C LEU A 206 -4.98 -15.87 11.16
N ALA A 207 -5.38 -17.04 11.68
CA ALA A 207 -4.46 -17.98 12.30
C ALA A 207 -3.42 -18.48 11.29
N SER A 208 -3.86 -18.90 10.10
CA SER A 208 -2.98 -19.32 9.01
C SER A 208 -2.06 -18.18 8.53
N THR A 209 -2.57 -16.94 8.46
CA THR A 209 -1.77 -15.76 8.16
C THR A 209 -0.67 -15.54 9.21
N ALA A 210 -0.96 -15.73 10.51
CA ALA A 210 0.03 -15.64 11.56
C ALA A 210 1.16 -16.68 11.39
N ASP A 211 0.80 -17.91 11.03
CA ASP A 211 1.79 -18.98 10.80
C ASP A 211 2.66 -18.70 9.57
N GLN A 212 2.10 -18.09 8.52
CA GLN A 212 2.87 -17.64 7.35
C GLN A 212 3.81 -16.47 7.67
N VAL A 213 3.39 -15.56 8.56
CA VAL A 213 4.27 -14.49 9.08
C VAL A 213 5.47 -15.10 9.80
N ASP A 214 5.24 -16.04 10.74
CA ASP A 214 6.32 -16.71 11.45
C ASP A 214 7.20 -17.55 10.53
N ALA A 215 6.63 -18.21 9.53
CA ALA A 215 7.40 -18.93 8.52
C ALA A 215 8.30 -17.98 7.72
N SER A 216 7.84 -16.77 7.43
CA SER A 216 8.64 -15.74 6.77
C SER A 216 9.81 -15.26 7.63
N TRP A 217 9.59 -15.08 8.94
CA TRP A 217 10.66 -14.79 9.90
C TRP A 217 11.72 -15.90 9.96
N ARG A 218 11.28 -17.16 10.07
CA ARG A 218 12.18 -18.32 10.10
C ARG A 218 13.02 -18.46 8.82
N ARG A 219 12.50 -18.02 7.67
CA ARG A 219 13.24 -17.99 6.39
C ARG A 219 14.27 -16.86 6.31
N GLY A 220 14.40 -16.01 7.31
CA GLY A 220 15.36 -14.91 7.33
C GLY A 220 15.08 -13.78 6.33
N VAL A 221 13.84 -13.66 5.84
CA VAL A 221 13.48 -12.64 4.82
C VAL A 221 13.33 -11.23 5.39
N ALA A 222 13.36 -11.06 6.70
CA ALA A 222 13.15 -9.77 7.37
C ALA A 222 14.14 -8.69 6.92
N LEU A 223 15.44 -8.98 6.94
CA LEU A 223 16.45 -8.01 6.55
C LEU A 223 16.40 -7.65 5.05
N PRO A 224 16.35 -8.62 4.11
CA PRO A 224 16.14 -8.29 2.69
C PRO A 224 14.90 -7.45 2.45
N VAL A 225 13.76 -7.81 3.05
CA VAL A 225 12.49 -7.07 2.89
C VAL A 225 12.60 -5.66 3.46
N PHE A 226 13.26 -5.48 4.60
CA PHE A 226 13.52 -4.16 5.18
C PHE A 226 14.39 -3.30 4.25
N MET A 227 15.50 -3.84 3.75
CA MET A 227 16.38 -3.11 2.83
C MET A 227 15.64 -2.70 1.54
N ILE A 228 14.86 -3.61 0.95
CA ILE A 228 14.04 -3.30 -0.21
C ILE A 228 12.97 -2.25 0.14
N SER A 229 12.40 -2.28 1.34
CA SER A 229 11.42 -1.28 1.78
C SER A 229 12.03 0.12 1.93
N ILE A 230 13.27 0.23 2.40
CA ILE A 230 14.02 1.50 2.39
C ILE A 230 14.16 1.99 0.95
N VAL A 231 14.58 1.13 0.01
CA VAL A 231 14.71 1.50 -1.41
C VAL A 231 13.36 1.95 -1.99
N VAL A 232 12.27 1.22 -1.71
CA VAL A 232 10.90 1.60 -2.13
C VAL A 232 10.54 3.00 -1.63
N ARG A 233 10.85 3.32 -0.36
CA ARG A 233 10.58 4.64 0.22
C ARG A 233 11.46 5.72 -0.40
N LEU A 234 12.75 5.47 -0.55
CA LEU A 234 13.66 6.41 -1.21
C LEU A 234 13.25 6.68 -2.67
N CYS A 235 12.88 5.66 -3.42
CA CYS A 235 12.35 5.84 -4.78
C CYS A 235 11.07 6.68 -4.76
N LYS A 236 10.13 6.40 -3.85
CA LYS A 236 8.88 7.14 -3.75
C LYS A 236 9.13 8.62 -3.46
N PHE A 237 9.85 8.94 -2.39
CA PHE A 237 10.11 10.33 -2.01
C PHE A 237 11.06 11.03 -2.99
N GLY A 238 12.01 10.30 -3.58
CA GLY A 238 12.86 10.80 -4.65
C GLY A 238 12.08 11.14 -5.92
N ALA A 239 11.09 10.33 -6.28
CA ALA A 239 10.18 10.63 -7.38
C ALA A 239 9.39 11.92 -7.12
N TYR A 240 8.78 12.07 -5.94
CA TYR A 240 8.08 13.30 -5.57
C TYR A 240 9.01 14.52 -5.52
N TYR A 241 10.25 14.35 -5.09
CA TYR A 241 11.26 15.40 -5.13
C TYR A 241 11.52 15.89 -6.56
N CYS A 242 11.71 14.96 -7.50
CA CYS A 242 11.88 15.29 -8.91
C CYS A 242 10.61 15.91 -9.52
N LEU A 243 9.43 15.42 -9.12
CA LEU A 243 8.17 15.96 -9.60
C LEU A 243 7.91 17.38 -9.10
N LEU A 244 8.14 17.65 -7.82
CA LEU A 244 8.03 18.99 -7.26
C LEU A 244 9.00 19.95 -7.92
N HIS A 245 10.26 19.52 -8.13
CA HIS A 245 11.24 20.30 -8.88
C HIS A 245 10.77 20.55 -10.32
N ALA A 246 10.19 19.56 -11.00
CA ALA A 246 9.68 19.73 -12.36
C ALA A 246 8.59 20.81 -12.44
N VAL A 247 7.73 20.88 -11.44
CA VAL A 247 6.64 21.86 -11.32
C VAL A 247 7.16 23.25 -10.96
N LEU A 248 8.18 23.35 -10.10
CA LEU A 248 8.63 24.62 -9.52
C LEU A 248 9.80 25.28 -10.23
N VAL A 249 10.52 24.61 -11.15
CA VAL A 249 11.57 25.23 -11.97
C VAL A 249 11.06 26.46 -12.74
N PRO A 250 9.90 26.45 -13.38
CA PRO A 250 9.37 27.63 -14.06
C PRO A 250 9.08 28.81 -13.13
N HIS A 251 8.96 28.55 -11.82
CA HIS A 251 8.76 29.56 -10.77
C HIS A 251 10.07 29.99 -10.09
N GLY A 252 11.24 29.64 -10.67
CA GLY A 252 12.55 30.06 -10.18
C GLY A 252 13.16 29.20 -9.08
N TYR A 253 12.56 28.07 -8.74
CA TYR A 253 13.13 27.14 -7.76
C TYR A 253 14.16 26.22 -8.39
N THR A 254 15.21 25.91 -7.62
CA THR A 254 16.32 25.05 -8.04
C THR A 254 16.52 23.90 -7.06
N TRP A 255 17.37 22.94 -7.41
CA TRP A 255 17.73 21.84 -6.49
C TRP A 255 18.35 22.32 -5.17
N SER A 256 19.02 23.49 -5.17
CA SER A 256 19.59 24.07 -3.95
C SER A 256 18.56 24.74 -3.05
N THR A 257 17.47 25.27 -3.62
CA THR A 257 16.39 25.89 -2.84
C THR A 257 15.37 24.86 -2.33
N LEU A 258 15.23 23.74 -3.04
CA LEU A 258 14.36 22.62 -2.65
C LEU A 258 15.23 21.48 -2.12
N SER A 259 15.59 21.51 -0.84
CA SER A 259 16.37 20.40 -0.27
C SER A 259 15.53 19.11 -0.15
N PHE A 260 16.17 17.97 -0.43
CA PHE A 260 15.47 16.66 -0.34
C PHE A 260 14.82 16.39 1.03
N PRO A 261 15.48 16.67 2.20
CA PRO A 261 14.85 16.49 3.51
C PRO A 261 13.58 17.35 3.70
N MET A 262 13.59 18.60 3.21
CA MET A 262 12.42 19.47 3.24
C MET A 262 11.25 18.86 2.44
N VAL A 263 11.51 18.45 1.21
CA VAL A 263 10.47 17.84 0.35
C VAL A 263 9.99 16.51 0.94
N PHE A 264 10.90 15.70 1.49
CA PHE A 264 10.55 14.47 2.18
C PHE A 264 9.55 14.73 3.31
N LEU A 265 9.81 15.71 4.18
CA LEU A 265 8.92 16.07 5.30
C LEU A 265 7.56 16.57 4.82
N GLY A 266 7.53 17.45 3.83
CA GLY A 266 6.29 17.99 3.26
C GLY A 266 5.41 16.89 2.66
N VAL A 267 6.01 16.01 1.83
CA VAL A 267 5.30 14.88 1.22
C VAL A 267 4.86 13.86 2.28
N ALA A 268 5.70 13.56 3.27
CA ALA A 268 5.35 12.64 4.35
C ALA A 268 4.15 13.16 5.17
N GLY A 269 4.09 14.46 5.43
CA GLY A 269 2.94 15.12 6.07
C GLY A 269 1.66 14.99 5.25
N ALA A 270 1.73 15.24 3.95
CA ALA A 270 0.60 15.08 3.04
C ALA A 270 0.11 13.61 2.97
N GLU A 271 1.04 12.64 2.98
CA GLU A 271 0.68 11.22 2.97
C GLU A 271 0.03 10.74 4.28
N LEU A 272 0.43 11.30 5.42
CA LEU A 272 -0.20 11.01 6.70
C LEU A 272 -1.68 11.42 6.70
N SER A 273 -2.02 12.57 6.08
CA SER A 273 -3.42 12.98 5.92
C SER A 273 -4.25 11.97 5.14
N ALA A 274 -3.61 11.30 4.18
CA ALA A 274 -4.21 10.25 3.37
C ALA A 274 -4.59 8.98 4.17
N THR A 275 -4.15 8.84 5.42
CA THR A 275 -4.54 7.74 6.32
C THR A 275 -5.79 8.06 7.15
N LEU A 276 -6.20 9.34 7.20
CA LEU A 276 -7.37 9.76 7.97
C LEU A 276 -8.68 9.27 7.31
N PRO A 277 -9.71 8.92 8.08
CA PRO A 277 -10.97 8.40 7.52
C PRO A 277 -11.83 9.47 6.82
N VAL A 278 -11.31 10.69 6.63
CA VAL A 278 -12.00 11.85 6.01
C VAL A 278 -11.66 11.98 4.52
N HIS A 279 -11.48 10.87 3.81
CA HIS A 279 -11.11 10.89 2.40
C HIS A 279 -12.27 11.24 1.47
N SER A 280 -11.99 12.18 0.55
CA SER A 280 -12.76 12.36 -0.67
C SER A 280 -12.32 11.34 -1.75
N LEU A 281 -13.07 11.29 -2.83
CA LEU A 281 -12.72 10.53 -4.03
C LEU A 281 -11.31 10.96 -4.51
N ALA A 282 -10.41 10.02 -4.71
CA ALA A 282 -9.03 10.27 -5.15
C ALA A 282 -8.20 11.20 -4.23
N GLY A 283 -8.60 11.44 -2.97
CA GLY A 283 -7.84 12.23 -2.01
C GLY A 283 -7.91 13.75 -2.17
N PHE A 284 -8.61 14.27 -3.19
CA PHE A 284 -8.69 15.71 -3.46
C PHE A 284 -9.26 16.49 -2.27
N GLY A 285 -8.66 17.64 -1.99
CA GLY A 285 -8.98 18.58 -0.92
C GLY A 285 -8.18 18.32 0.35
N THR A 286 -8.20 17.12 0.90
CA THR A 286 -7.47 16.81 2.15
C THR A 286 -5.97 16.65 1.91
N TYR A 287 -5.57 16.06 0.79
CA TYR A 287 -4.17 15.91 0.41
C TYR A 287 -3.52 17.28 0.13
N GLU A 288 -4.17 18.13 -0.69
CA GLU A 288 -3.68 19.47 -1.00
C GLU A 288 -3.64 20.37 0.24
N ALA A 289 -4.60 20.25 1.13
CA ALA A 289 -4.61 21.01 2.39
C ALA A 289 -3.41 20.62 3.28
N ALA A 290 -3.15 19.32 3.44
CA ALA A 290 -2.01 18.84 4.22
C ALA A 290 -0.67 19.15 3.54
N TRP A 291 -0.61 19.07 2.20
CA TRP A 291 0.53 19.49 1.40
C TRP A 291 0.83 20.97 1.61
N THR A 292 -0.17 21.83 1.43
CA THR A 292 -0.05 23.28 1.59
C THR A 292 0.42 23.61 3.00
N LEU A 293 -0.22 23.05 4.03
CA LEU A 293 0.18 23.27 5.42
C LEU A 293 1.65 22.83 5.66
N GLY A 294 2.01 21.63 5.23
CA GLY A 294 3.37 21.10 5.41
C GLY A 294 4.42 21.97 4.73
N PHE A 295 4.24 22.29 3.46
CA PHE A 295 5.22 23.08 2.69
C PHE A 295 5.27 24.54 3.11
N THR A 296 4.17 25.13 3.55
CA THR A 296 4.16 26.49 4.10
C THR A 296 4.95 26.55 5.41
N GLN A 297 4.82 25.57 6.30
CA GLN A 297 5.62 25.47 7.52
C GLN A 297 7.12 25.27 7.23
N LEU A 298 7.44 24.70 6.08
CA LEU A 298 8.82 24.50 5.61
C LEU A 298 9.36 25.70 4.80
N GLY A 299 8.60 26.80 4.69
CA GLY A 299 9.05 28.09 4.14
C GLY A 299 8.64 28.36 2.70
N LEU A 300 7.79 27.53 2.05
CA LEU A 300 7.22 27.89 0.76
C LEU A 300 6.10 28.93 0.95
N PRO A 301 5.99 29.94 0.07
CA PRO A 301 4.82 30.82 0.03
C PRO A 301 3.53 30.01 -0.18
N THR A 302 2.46 30.39 0.52
CA THR A 302 1.18 29.64 0.51
C THR A 302 0.66 29.42 -0.91
N GLU A 303 0.70 30.44 -1.77
CA GLU A 303 0.28 30.36 -3.16
C GLU A 303 1.06 29.27 -3.94
N ILE A 304 2.37 29.24 -3.80
CA ILE A 304 3.25 28.24 -4.42
C ILE A 304 3.01 26.85 -3.84
N ALA A 305 2.76 26.76 -2.53
CA ALA A 305 2.44 25.49 -1.88
C ALA A 305 1.12 24.92 -2.38
N VAL A 306 0.07 25.73 -2.51
CA VAL A 306 -1.23 25.31 -3.08
C VAL A 306 -1.06 24.89 -4.54
N LEU A 307 -0.44 25.73 -5.35
CA LEU A 307 -0.22 25.49 -6.79
C LEU A 307 0.55 24.18 -7.02
N SER A 308 1.66 24.01 -6.29
CA SER A 308 2.48 22.80 -6.39
C SER A 308 1.75 21.56 -5.90
N GLY A 309 0.92 21.67 -4.86
CA GLY A 309 0.09 20.58 -4.35
C GLY A 309 -0.85 20.04 -5.42
N PHE A 310 -1.63 20.92 -6.06
CA PHE A 310 -2.51 20.52 -7.14
C PHE A 310 -1.76 19.97 -8.36
N ALA A 311 -0.70 20.66 -8.80
CA ALA A 311 0.04 20.25 -9.99
C ALA A 311 0.72 18.89 -9.80
N THR A 312 1.40 18.67 -8.67
CA THR A 312 2.05 17.39 -8.37
C THR A 312 1.04 16.26 -8.19
N HIS A 313 -0.10 16.53 -7.53
CA HIS A 313 -1.16 15.54 -7.37
C HIS A 313 -1.75 15.13 -8.71
N LEU A 314 -2.13 16.08 -9.56
CA LEU A 314 -2.67 15.79 -10.89
C LEU A 314 -1.69 14.97 -11.75
N ILE A 315 -0.41 15.38 -11.81
CA ILE A 315 0.59 14.67 -12.61
C ILE A 315 0.80 13.25 -12.09
N SER A 316 0.92 13.08 -10.76
CA SER A 316 1.10 11.75 -10.16
C SER A 316 -0.12 10.86 -10.38
N GLN A 317 -1.34 11.39 -10.29
CA GLN A 317 -2.58 10.65 -10.57
C GLN A 317 -2.68 10.22 -12.04
N ILE A 318 -2.39 11.12 -12.98
CA ILE A 318 -2.37 10.78 -14.42
C ILE A 318 -1.36 9.66 -14.70
N HIS A 319 -0.16 9.75 -14.11
CA HIS A 319 0.86 8.72 -14.23
C HIS A 319 0.41 7.38 -13.64
N ASP A 320 -0.06 7.35 -12.40
CA ASP A 320 -0.37 6.11 -11.69
C ASP A 320 -1.66 5.47 -12.23
N TYR A 321 -2.68 6.27 -12.56
CA TYR A 321 -3.92 5.76 -13.16
C TYR A 321 -3.70 5.31 -14.60
N GLY A 322 -2.90 6.03 -15.38
CA GLY A 322 -2.56 5.63 -16.74
C GLY A 322 -1.88 4.27 -16.77
N LEU A 323 -0.81 4.11 -15.99
CA LEU A 323 -0.08 2.84 -15.90
C LEU A 323 -0.94 1.72 -15.29
N GLY A 324 -1.71 2.03 -14.25
CA GLY A 324 -2.59 1.07 -13.59
C GLY A 324 -3.70 0.57 -14.50
N LEU A 325 -4.31 1.46 -15.29
CA LEU A 325 -5.34 1.10 -16.28
C LEU A 325 -4.75 0.24 -17.40
N LEU A 326 -3.58 0.61 -17.93
CA LEU A 326 -2.89 -0.20 -18.94
C LEU A 326 -2.56 -1.60 -18.40
N ALA A 327 -2.06 -1.70 -17.17
CA ALA A 327 -1.79 -2.98 -16.54
C ALA A 327 -3.08 -3.80 -16.31
N PHE A 328 -4.16 -3.15 -15.90
CA PHE A 328 -5.46 -3.79 -15.70
C PHE A 328 -6.00 -4.36 -17.01
N LEU A 329 -6.00 -3.56 -18.10
CA LEU A 329 -6.40 -4.00 -19.41
C LEU A 329 -5.54 -5.17 -19.90
N TRP A 330 -4.21 -5.09 -19.69
CA TRP A 330 -3.30 -6.18 -20.07
C TRP A 330 -3.62 -7.49 -19.33
N ILE A 331 -3.94 -7.42 -18.05
CA ILE A 331 -4.31 -8.61 -17.27
C ILE A 331 -5.67 -9.17 -17.71
N MET A 332 -6.61 -8.31 -18.14
CA MET A 332 -7.94 -8.73 -18.60
C MET A 332 -7.93 -9.36 -19.99
N LEU A 333 -6.89 -9.13 -20.80
CA LEU A 333 -6.78 -9.78 -22.11
C LEU A 333 -6.78 -11.31 -21.92
N PRO A 334 -7.63 -12.04 -22.68
CA PRO A 334 -7.63 -13.48 -22.64
C PRO A 334 -6.25 -14.00 -23.03
N ARG A 335 -5.58 -14.71 -22.13
CA ARG A 335 -4.38 -15.45 -22.52
C ARG A 335 -4.82 -16.47 -23.56
N ARG A 336 -4.25 -16.42 -24.75
CA ARG A 336 -4.28 -17.56 -25.66
C ARG A 336 -3.65 -18.71 -24.90
N ASP A 337 -4.48 -19.64 -24.41
CA ASP A 337 -4.02 -20.85 -23.76
C ASP A 337 -3.05 -21.51 -24.75
N ARG A 338 -1.80 -21.63 -24.38
CA ARG A 338 -0.93 -22.61 -25.02
C ARG A 338 -1.64 -23.93 -24.80
N PRO A 339 -1.98 -24.69 -25.87
CA PRO A 339 -2.58 -26.00 -25.70
C PRO A 339 -1.69 -26.77 -24.71
N ALA A 340 -2.30 -27.23 -23.65
CA ALA A 340 -1.63 -28.07 -22.67
C ALA A 340 -1.02 -29.24 -23.47
N ALA A 341 0.27 -29.44 -23.32
CA ALA A 341 0.96 -30.68 -23.69
C ALA A 341 0.43 -31.78 -22.73
N ARG A 342 -0.81 -32.16 -22.95
CA ARG A 342 -1.54 -33.23 -22.32
C ARG A 342 -1.99 -34.11 -23.44
N ASP A 343 -1.25 -35.20 -23.66
CA ASP A 343 -1.74 -36.49 -24.12
C ASP A 343 -0.65 -37.41 -24.73
N GLU A 344 0.63 -37.10 -24.60
CA GLU A 344 1.65 -38.09 -25.06
C GLU A 344 1.97 -39.19 -24.03
N LYS A 345 1.44 -39.14 -22.81
CA LYS A 345 1.66 -40.19 -21.79
C LYS A 345 0.51 -41.19 -21.67
N ARG A 346 -0.57 -41.07 -22.44
CA ARG A 346 -1.70 -42.01 -22.38
C ARG A 346 -1.73 -43.04 -23.50
N THR A 347 -1.08 -42.76 -24.62
CA THR A 347 -0.99 -43.70 -25.77
C THR A 347 0.18 -44.69 -25.70
N GLY A 348 1.23 -44.38 -24.89
CA GLY A 348 2.39 -45.29 -24.72
C GLY A 348 2.19 -46.42 -23.72
N ARG A 349 1.02 -46.56 -23.08
CA ARG A 349 0.76 -47.60 -22.06
C ARG A 349 -0.26 -48.66 -22.52
N SER A 350 -0.80 -48.51 -23.74
CA SER A 350 -1.76 -49.46 -24.29
C SER A 350 -1.14 -50.50 -25.22
N GLU A 351 0.13 -50.33 -25.64
CA GLU A 351 0.75 -51.28 -26.59
C GLU A 351 1.77 -52.25 -25.94
N ALA A 352 2.00 -52.16 -24.63
CA ALA A 352 2.92 -53.06 -23.94
C ALA A 352 2.23 -54.24 -23.20
N GLY A 353 0.96 -54.52 -23.50
CA GLY A 353 0.16 -55.53 -22.79
C GLY A 353 -0.38 -56.70 -23.63
N SER A 354 0.07 -56.86 -24.89
CA SER A 354 -0.48 -57.96 -25.71
C SER A 354 0.58 -58.74 -26.51
N SER A 355 1.63 -59.23 -25.82
CA SER A 355 2.50 -60.26 -26.44
C SER A 355 3.17 -61.13 -25.39
N THR A 356 2.40 -61.97 -24.70
CA THR A 356 2.85 -63.25 -24.16
C THR A 356 1.67 -64.16 -24.00
N GLY A 357 1.54 -65.06 -24.97
CA GLY A 357 0.49 -66.11 -24.93
C GLY A 357 0.55 -66.91 -26.22
N GLU A 358 1.64 -67.69 -26.39
CA GLU A 358 1.70 -69.02 -27.00
C GLU A 358 3.05 -69.64 -26.65
#